data_152cda2e1c1f3f52cd8424c569460d63
#
_entry.id   152cda2e1c1f3f52cd8424c569460d63
#
_cell.length_a   1.000
_cell.length_b   1.000
_cell.length_c   1.000
_cell.angle_alpha   90.00
_cell.angle_beta   90.00
_cell.angle_gamma   90.00
#
_symmetry.space_group_name_H-M   'P 1'
#
loop_
_entity.id
_entity.type
_entity.pdbx_description
1 polymer ?
#
loop_
_entity_poly.entity_id
_entity_poly.type
_entity_poly.pdbx_seq_one_letter_code
_entity_poly.pdbx_strand_id
1 'polypeptide(L)'
;MSPDHRAILAHIRSAPTVLAEAVAAVPPGQHDRPPRTGEWSARETLVHLRNVVVMVYGLRIRRLLYERDPVFGDYDEAAFRREDLARNEPLGDLVRMITAEHEQIARLLDGLPAERWSREGRHPELGVMSIEFLARRVGAHTEEHARQILDTARAL
;
A
#
# COMPACT_ATOMS: atom_id res chain seq x y z
N MET A 1 -7.18 -18.60 -13.59
CA MET A 1 -6.34 -17.41 -13.39
C MET A 1 -5.44 -17.22 -14.59
N SER A 2 -5.41 -16.02 -15.17
CA SER A 2 -4.59 -15.69 -16.35
C SER A 2 -3.09 -15.57 -15.99
N PRO A 3 -2.17 -15.60 -16.99
CA PRO A 3 -0.76 -15.26 -16.76
C PRO A 3 -0.57 -13.89 -16.12
N ASP A 4 -1.35 -12.89 -16.54
CA ASP A 4 -1.29 -11.52 -15.98
C ASP A 4 -1.71 -11.48 -14.51
N HIS A 5 -2.76 -12.20 -14.12
CA HIS A 5 -3.17 -12.29 -12.72
C HIS A 5 -2.09 -12.94 -11.86
N ARG A 6 -1.38 -13.96 -12.37
CA ARG A 6 -0.22 -14.55 -11.65
C ARG A 6 0.92 -13.55 -11.48
N ALA A 7 1.20 -12.74 -12.49
CA ALA A 7 2.21 -11.69 -12.41
C ALA A 7 1.83 -10.62 -11.37
N ILE A 8 0.56 -10.21 -11.32
CA ILE A 8 0.06 -9.28 -10.29
C ILE A 8 0.27 -9.87 -8.88
N LEU A 9 -0.10 -11.13 -8.66
CA LEU A 9 0.09 -11.78 -7.35
C LEU A 9 1.57 -11.89 -6.96
N ALA A 10 2.43 -12.24 -7.92
CA ALA A 10 3.87 -12.27 -7.69
C ALA A 10 4.41 -10.89 -7.29
N HIS A 11 3.96 -9.82 -7.97
CA HIS A 11 4.34 -8.45 -7.65
C HIS A 11 3.85 -8.02 -6.26
N ILE A 12 2.59 -8.33 -5.89
CA ILE A 12 2.07 -8.06 -4.55
C ILE A 12 2.94 -8.74 -3.48
N ARG A 13 3.38 -9.98 -3.71
CA ARG A 13 4.21 -10.73 -2.75
C ARG A 13 5.65 -10.23 -2.66
N SER A 14 6.22 -9.73 -3.75
CA SER A 14 7.63 -9.28 -3.79
C SER A 14 7.84 -7.84 -3.32
N ALA A 15 6.88 -6.94 -3.55
CA ALA A 15 7.02 -5.52 -3.24
C ALA A 15 7.40 -5.20 -1.77
N PRO A 16 6.91 -5.93 -0.74
CA PRO A 16 7.34 -5.70 0.64
C PRO A 16 8.82 -5.97 0.91
N THR A 17 9.46 -6.85 0.15
CA THR A 17 10.91 -7.09 0.27
C THR A 17 11.69 -5.85 -0.16
N VAL A 18 11.31 -5.25 -1.29
CA VAL A 18 11.92 -4.01 -1.79
C VAL A 18 11.72 -2.87 -0.78
N LEU A 19 10.54 -2.80 -0.16
CA LEU A 19 10.26 -1.82 0.89
C LEU A 19 11.17 -2.02 2.13
N ALA A 20 11.31 -3.25 2.59
CA ALA A 20 12.14 -3.57 3.75
C ALA A 20 13.62 -3.21 3.51
N GLU A 21 14.14 -3.48 2.32
CA GLU A 21 15.50 -3.09 1.90
C GLU A 21 15.67 -1.56 1.88
N ALA A 22 14.69 -0.83 1.34
CA ALA A 22 14.71 0.63 1.32
C ALA A 22 14.70 1.24 2.73
N VAL A 23 13.91 0.69 3.63
CA VAL A 23 13.85 1.14 5.04
C VAL A 23 15.17 0.85 5.77
N ALA A 24 15.78 -0.32 5.51
CA ALA A 24 17.06 -0.69 6.10
C ALA A 24 18.23 0.20 5.62
N ALA A 25 18.09 0.86 4.47
CA ALA A 25 19.07 1.80 3.95
C ALA A 25 19.04 3.17 4.66
N VAL A 26 17.97 3.50 5.39
CA VAL A 26 17.88 4.77 6.13
C VAL A 26 18.81 4.71 7.35
N PRO A 27 19.73 5.70 7.53
CA PRO A 27 20.65 5.66 8.65
C PRO A 27 19.93 5.63 10.01
N PRO A 28 20.44 4.86 10.98
CA PRO A 28 19.90 4.81 12.33
C PRO A 28 19.75 6.21 12.95
N GLY A 29 18.59 6.48 13.55
CA GLY A 29 18.28 7.78 14.17
C GLY A 29 17.86 8.88 13.18
N GLN A 30 17.79 8.59 11.87
CA GLN A 30 17.36 9.58 10.87
C GLN A 30 15.98 9.29 10.25
N HIS A 31 15.25 8.33 10.80
CA HIS A 31 13.96 7.90 10.27
C HIS A 31 12.88 9.00 10.26
N ASP A 32 12.99 9.97 11.16
CA ASP A 32 12.07 11.11 11.31
C ASP A 32 12.56 12.37 10.60
N ARG A 33 13.74 12.32 9.99
CA ARG A 33 14.33 13.46 9.29
C ARG A 33 13.85 13.47 7.84
N PRO A 34 13.19 14.56 7.39
CA PRO A 34 12.89 14.72 5.97
C PRO A 34 14.18 15.06 5.20
N PRO A 35 14.30 14.64 3.93
CA PRO A 35 15.47 14.95 3.11
C PRO A 35 15.57 16.45 2.80
N ARG A 36 14.41 17.13 2.69
CA ARG A 36 14.30 18.59 2.52
C ARG A 36 13.07 19.11 3.23
N THR A 37 13.06 20.42 3.51
CA THR A 37 11.89 21.09 4.10
C THR A 37 10.66 20.88 3.21
N GLY A 38 9.57 20.39 3.79
CA GLY A 38 8.31 20.14 3.11
C GLY A 38 8.20 18.77 2.43
N GLU A 39 9.25 17.97 2.43
CA GLU A 39 9.22 16.56 1.98
C GLU A 39 8.96 15.63 3.18
N TRP A 40 8.54 14.40 2.88
CA TRP A 40 8.27 13.41 3.92
C TRP A 40 9.54 12.68 4.37
N SER A 41 9.63 12.43 5.66
CA SER A 41 10.58 11.49 6.25
C SER A 41 10.24 10.04 5.88
N ALA A 42 11.16 9.13 6.13
CA ALA A 42 10.92 7.69 5.94
C ALA A 42 9.74 7.20 6.80
N ARG A 43 9.60 7.68 8.04
CA ARG A 43 8.48 7.34 8.90
C ARG A 43 7.16 7.84 8.34
N GLU A 44 7.09 9.10 7.89
CA GLU A 44 5.87 9.65 7.29
C GLU A 44 5.43 8.88 6.06
N THR A 45 6.39 8.51 5.21
CA THR A 45 6.14 7.70 4.02
C THR A 45 5.62 6.31 4.38
N LEU A 46 6.18 5.65 5.40
CA LEU A 46 5.71 4.34 5.86
C LEU A 46 4.33 4.37 6.50
N VAL A 47 4.05 5.37 7.33
CA VAL A 47 2.73 5.54 7.95
C VAL A 47 1.67 5.75 6.85
N HIS A 48 1.94 6.63 5.89
CA HIS A 48 1.07 6.82 4.73
C HIS A 48 0.84 5.51 3.97
N LEU A 49 1.92 4.81 3.61
CA LEU A 49 1.83 3.57 2.84
C LEU A 49 1.03 2.49 3.58
N ARG A 50 1.28 2.30 4.89
CA ARG A 50 0.50 1.36 5.71
C ARG A 50 -0.99 1.70 5.64
N ASN A 51 -1.33 2.97 5.81
CA ASN A 51 -2.72 3.42 5.80
C ASN A 51 -3.37 3.19 4.44
N VAL A 52 -2.72 3.54 3.35
CA VAL A 52 -3.26 3.34 2.00
C VAL A 52 -3.40 1.86 1.66
N VAL A 53 -2.42 1.03 1.98
CA VAL A 53 -2.49 -0.41 1.70
C VAL A 53 -3.63 -1.07 2.46
N VAL A 54 -3.80 -0.75 3.75
CA VAL A 54 -4.83 -1.35 4.62
C VAL A 54 -6.21 -0.73 4.37
N MET A 55 -6.30 0.60 4.50
CA MET A 55 -7.58 1.32 4.56
C MET A 55 -8.15 1.64 3.19
N VAL A 56 -7.33 1.69 2.15
CA VAL A 56 -7.80 1.98 0.80
C VAL A 56 -7.80 0.71 -0.05
N TYR A 57 -6.64 0.16 -0.39
CA TYR A 57 -6.59 -0.98 -1.32
C TYR A 57 -7.18 -2.25 -0.71
N GLY A 58 -6.73 -2.65 0.47
CA GLY A 58 -7.17 -3.88 1.13
C GLY A 58 -8.66 -3.85 1.46
N LEU A 59 -9.15 -2.74 2.01
CA LEU A 59 -10.57 -2.57 2.30
C LEU A 59 -11.42 -2.59 1.02
N ARG A 60 -11.05 -1.85 -0.02
CA ARG A 60 -11.82 -1.79 -1.27
C ARG A 60 -11.84 -3.13 -1.99
N ILE A 61 -10.73 -3.88 -2.01
CA ILE A 61 -10.68 -5.23 -2.57
C ILE A 61 -11.64 -6.16 -1.81
N ARG A 62 -11.65 -6.14 -0.49
CA ARG A 62 -12.59 -6.95 0.32
C ARG A 62 -14.04 -6.57 0.03
N ARG A 63 -14.36 -5.30 -0.07
CA ARG A 63 -15.70 -4.84 -0.42
C ARG A 63 -16.11 -5.31 -1.82
N LEU A 64 -15.20 -5.27 -2.81
CA LEU A 64 -15.45 -5.81 -4.15
C LEU A 64 -15.66 -7.33 -4.14
N LEU A 65 -15.03 -8.05 -3.24
CA LEU A 65 -15.22 -9.51 -3.13
C LEU A 65 -16.55 -9.91 -2.52
N TYR A 66 -17.07 -9.13 -1.55
CA TYR A 66 -18.17 -9.57 -0.69
C TYR A 66 -19.45 -8.71 -0.79
N GLU A 67 -19.38 -7.49 -1.27
CA GLU A 67 -20.54 -6.61 -1.41
C GLU A 67 -21.06 -6.60 -2.85
N ARG A 68 -22.37 -6.31 -3.02
CA ARG A 68 -22.95 -6.01 -4.33
C ARG A 68 -22.80 -4.52 -4.58
N ASP A 69 -22.24 -4.14 -5.74
CA ASP A 69 -22.14 -2.75 -6.23
C ASP A 69 -21.59 -1.76 -5.16
N PRO A 70 -20.41 -2.00 -4.56
CA PRO A 70 -19.91 -1.15 -3.51
C PRO A 70 -19.63 0.27 -3.99
N VAL A 71 -20.03 1.25 -3.18
CA VAL A 71 -19.65 2.66 -3.35
C VAL A 71 -18.59 3.00 -2.31
N PHE A 72 -17.43 3.43 -2.79
CA PHE A 72 -16.31 3.78 -1.93
C PHE A 72 -16.44 5.21 -1.42
N GLY A 73 -16.04 5.42 -0.19
CA GLY A 73 -15.93 6.74 0.41
C GLY A 73 -14.53 7.34 0.23
N ASP A 74 -14.45 8.62 0.56
CA ASP A 74 -13.20 9.35 0.66
C ASP A 74 -12.34 8.83 1.80
N TYR A 75 -11.05 9.06 1.69
CA TYR A 75 -10.05 8.74 2.69
C TYR A 75 -9.24 10.01 2.98
N ASP A 76 -9.42 10.57 4.19
CA ASP A 76 -8.67 11.73 4.64
C ASP A 76 -7.26 11.32 5.07
N GLU A 77 -6.37 11.22 4.07
CA GLU A 77 -4.98 10.82 4.27
C GLU A 77 -4.27 11.71 5.29
N ALA A 78 -4.43 13.01 5.19
CA ALA A 78 -3.72 13.96 6.05
C ALA A 78 -4.14 13.84 7.52
N ALA A 79 -5.43 13.62 7.80
CA ALA A 79 -5.91 13.42 9.15
C ALA A 79 -5.38 12.10 9.74
N PHE A 80 -5.53 11.00 9.03
CA PHE A 80 -5.06 9.69 9.48
C PHE A 80 -3.54 9.66 9.67
N ARG A 81 -2.77 10.19 8.72
CA ARG A 81 -1.32 10.25 8.84
C ARG A 81 -0.88 11.03 10.07
N ARG A 82 -1.48 12.18 10.35
CA ARG A 82 -1.17 13.00 11.53
C ARG A 82 -1.45 12.25 12.85
N GLU A 83 -2.59 11.58 12.97
CA GLU A 83 -2.96 10.80 14.15
C GLU A 83 -2.02 9.61 14.35
N ASP A 84 -1.70 8.90 13.28
CA ASP A 84 -0.85 7.71 13.35
C ASP A 84 0.62 8.04 13.59
N LEU A 85 1.12 9.16 13.09
CA LEU A 85 2.47 9.65 13.42
C LEU A 85 2.63 9.92 14.91
N ALA A 86 1.58 10.40 15.58
CA ALA A 86 1.59 10.63 17.03
C ALA A 86 1.79 9.35 17.86
N ARG A 87 1.50 8.17 17.29
CA ARG A 87 1.71 6.87 17.95
C ARG A 87 3.18 6.45 17.99
N ASN A 88 4.02 7.03 17.16
CA ASN A 88 5.46 6.76 17.07
C ASN A 88 5.78 5.25 16.96
N GLU A 89 5.03 4.52 16.14
CA GLU A 89 5.18 3.08 15.96
C GLU A 89 6.58 2.75 15.41
N PRO A 90 7.23 1.66 15.87
CA PRO A 90 8.51 1.23 15.32
C PRO A 90 8.40 0.95 13.81
N LEU A 91 9.39 1.40 13.02
CA LEU A 91 9.34 1.21 11.55
C LEU A 91 9.23 -0.27 11.16
N GLY A 92 9.89 -1.16 11.90
CA GLY A 92 9.78 -2.60 11.68
C GLY A 92 8.36 -3.13 11.84
N ASP A 93 7.55 -2.54 12.73
CA ASP A 93 6.15 -2.90 12.91
C ASP A 93 5.31 -2.43 11.73
N LEU A 94 5.53 -1.22 11.24
CA LEU A 94 4.86 -0.70 10.05
C LEU A 94 5.18 -1.56 8.82
N VAL A 95 6.44 -1.95 8.61
CA VAL A 95 6.84 -2.85 7.52
C VAL A 95 6.16 -4.22 7.67
N ARG A 96 6.12 -4.78 8.89
CA ARG A 96 5.42 -6.06 9.13
C ARG A 96 3.93 -5.98 8.83
N MET A 97 3.26 -4.89 9.21
CA MET A 97 1.83 -4.69 8.91
C MET A 97 1.57 -4.59 7.41
N ILE A 98 2.39 -3.83 6.69
CA ILE A 98 2.30 -3.74 5.22
C ILE A 98 2.51 -5.11 4.58
N THR A 99 3.54 -5.84 5.01
CA THR A 99 3.84 -7.20 4.50
C THR A 99 2.68 -8.16 4.76
N ALA A 100 2.13 -8.15 5.97
CA ALA A 100 1.00 -9.00 6.34
C ALA A 100 -0.25 -8.69 5.50
N GLU A 101 -0.54 -7.42 5.23
CA GLU A 101 -1.68 -7.03 4.39
C GLU A 101 -1.47 -7.42 2.93
N HIS A 102 -0.25 -7.26 2.38
CA HIS A 102 0.10 -7.75 1.05
C HIS A 102 -0.17 -9.25 0.91
N GLU A 103 0.28 -10.03 1.89
CA GLU A 103 0.07 -11.48 1.90
C GLU A 103 -1.41 -11.85 2.05
N GLN A 104 -2.17 -11.10 2.84
CA GLN A 104 -3.61 -11.26 2.97
C GLN A 104 -4.32 -10.99 1.63
N ILE A 105 -3.99 -9.87 0.96
CA ILE A 105 -4.56 -9.53 -0.35
C ILE A 105 -4.21 -10.61 -1.37
N ALA A 106 -2.94 -11.04 -1.41
CA ALA A 106 -2.51 -12.09 -2.32
C ALA A 106 -3.30 -13.40 -2.11
N ARG A 107 -3.52 -13.81 -0.84
CA ARG A 107 -4.33 -15.00 -0.51
C ARG A 107 -5.79 -14.87 -0.89
N LEU A 108 -6.39 -13.69 -0.70
CA LEU A 108 -7.78 -13.43 -1.10
C LEU A 108 -7.99 -13.53 -2.61
N LEU A 109 -6.98 -13.16 -3.39
CA LEU A 109 -7.03 -13.15 -4.85
C LEU A 109 -6.50 -14.44 -5.47
N ASP A 110 -5.74 -15.25 -4.72
CA ASP A 110 -5.21 -16.53 -5.20
C ASP A 110 -6.38 -17.51 -5.42
N GLY A 111 -6.42 -18.11 -6.60
CA GLY A 111 -7.53 -18.96 -7.01
C GLY A 111 -8.82 -18.23 -7.41
N LEU A 112 -8.86 -16.90 -7.38
CA LEU A 112 -10.03 -16.14 -7.84
C LEU A 112 -10.28 -16.40 -9.34
N PRO A 113 -11.52 -16.79 -9.74
CA PRO A 113 -11.87 -16.97 -11.15
C PRO A 113 -11.59 -15.72 -11.98
N ALA A 114 -11.12 -15.90 -13.22
CA ALA A 114 -10.66 -14.79 -14.05
C ALA A 114 -11.73 -13.69 -14.25
N GLU A 115 -12.98 -14.10 -14.41
CA GLU A 115 -14.12 -13.19 -14.57
C GLU A 115 -14.40 -12.33 -13.34
N ARG A 116 -13.96 -12.74 -12.15
CA ARG A 116 -14.17 -11.95 -10.94
C ARG A 116 -13.17 -10.83 -10.78
N TRP A 117 -12.04 -10.86 -11.47
CA TRP A 117 -11.06 -9.78 -11.43
C TRP A 117 -11.58 -8.47 -12.02
N SER A 118 -12.56 -8.54 -12.92
CA SER A 118 -13.22 -7.39 -13.51
C SER A 118 -14.37 -6.82 -12.66
N ARG A 119 -14.66 -7.37 -11.47
CA ARG A 119 -15.68 -6.79 -10.58
C ARG A 119 -15.31 -5.38 -10.19
N GLU A 120 -16.29 -4.50 -10.26
CA GLU A 120 -16.13 -3.06 -10.11
C GLU A 120 -16.92 -2.51 -8.94
N GLY A 121 -16.38 -1.45 -8.36
CA GLY A 121 -17.04 -0.53 -7.44
C GLY A 121 -16.82 0.90 -7.89
N ARG A 122 -17.53 1.83 -7.30
CA ARG A 122 -17.53 3.22 -7.72
C ARG A 122 -17.09 4.15 -6.59
N HIS A 123 -16.19 5.04 -6.91
CA HIS A 123 -15.88 6.20 -6.07
C HIS A 123 -16.50 7.45 -6.70
N PRO A 124 -17.19 8.34 -5.94
CA PRO A 124 -17.86 9.51 -6.49
C PRO A 124 -16.96 10.42 -7.32
N GLU A 125 -15.72 10.61 -6.87
CA GLU A 125 -14.75 11.51 -7.53
C GLU A 125 -13.73 10.76 -8.41
N LEU A 126 -13.25 9.58 -7.97
CA LEU A 126 -12.19 8.84 -8.65
C LEU A 126 -12.70 7.85 -9.70
N GLY A 127 -14.03 7.69 -9.81
CA GLY A 127 -14.64 6.84 -10.82
C GLY A 127 -14.67 5.36 -10.47
N VAL A 128 -14.70 4.52 -11.50
CA VAL A 128 -14.84 3.06 -11.39
C VAL A 128 -13.48 2.42 -11.12
N MET A 129 -13.46 1.46 -10.20
CA MET A 129 -12.26 0.68 -9.86
C MET A 129 -12.59 -0.79 -9.84
N SER A 130 -11.80 -1.60 -10.57
CA SER A 130 -11.91 -3.05 -10.55
C SER A 130 -10.96 -3.69 -9.53
N ILE A 131 -11.20 -4.97 -9.21
CA ILE A 131 -10.26 -5.77 -8.41
C ILE A 131 -8.88 -5.78 -9.07
N GLU A 132 -8.82 -5.99 -10.39
CA GLU A 132 -7.55 -6.00 -11.12
C GLU A 132 -6.80 -4.68 -11.00
N PHE A 133 -7.51 -3.56 -11.19
CA PHE A 133 -6.93 -2.21 -11.04
C PHE A 133 -6.32 -2.02 -9.64
N LEU A 134 -7.10 -2.32 -8.59
CA LEU A 134 -6.64 -2.14 -7.22
C LEU A 134 -5.48 -3.09 -6.89
N ALA A 135 -5.52 -4.35 -7.34
CA ALA A 135 -4.47 -5.32 -7.12
C ALA A 135 -3.13 -4.89 -7.77
N ARG A 136 -3.18 -4.34 -8.98
CA ARG A 136 -1.98 -3.75 -9.63
C ARG A 136 -1.43 -2.58 -8.83
N ARG A 137 -2.31 -1.74 -8.26
CA ARG A 137 -1.89 -0.58 -7.46
C ARG A 137 -1.21 -0.97 -6.14
N VAL A 138 -1.60 -2.08 -5.50
CA VAL A 138 -0.99 -2.52 -4.24
C VAL A 138 0.54 -2.66 -4.37
N GLY A 139 1.01 -3.45 -5.31
CA GLY A 139 2.45 -3.66 -5.53
C GLY A 139 3.15 -2.40 -6.04
N ALA A 140 2.58 -1.76 -7.07
CA ALA A 140 3.17 -0.57 -7.70
C ALA A 140 3.33 0.60 -6.71
N HIS A 141 2.31 0.87 -5.90
CA HIS A 141 2.35 1.96 -4.91
C HIS A 141 3.38 1.69 -3.81
N THR A 142 3.50 0.43 -3.37
CA THR A 142 4.52 0.04 -2.41
C THR A 142 5.94 0.25 -2.95
N GLU A 143 6.20 -0.10 -4.20
CA GLU A 143 7.49 0.15 -4.84
C GLU A 143 7.76 1.64 -5.10
N GLU A 144 6.74 2.42 -5.45
CA GLU A 144 6.85 3.88 -5.57
C GLU A 144 7.37 4.50 -4.27
N HIS A 145 6.79 4.11 -3.13
CA HIS A 145 7.20 4.60 -1.83
C HIS A 145 8.51 3.99 -1.32
N ALA A 146 8.83 2.75 -1.68
CA ALA A 146 10.15 2.18 -1.43
C ALA A 146 11.26 3.01 -2.12
N ARG A 147 11.06 3.40 -3.38
CA ARG A 147 11.97 4.30 -4.07
C ARG A 147 12.08 5.65 -3.39
N GLN A 148 10.97 6.25 -2.97
CA GLN A 148 10.96 7.52 -2.24
C GLN A 148 11.78 7.42 -0.94
N ILE A 149 11.62 6.34 -0.16
CA ILE A 149 12.39 6.10 1.07
C ILE A 149 13.89 5.94 0.75
N LEU A 150 14.23 5.22 -0.31
CA LEU A 150 15.62 5.04 -0.73
C LEU A 150 16.26 6.37 -1.17
N ASP A 151 15.52 7.21 -1.87
CA ASP A 151 15.98 8.55 -2.26
C ASP A 151 16.15 9.45 -1.02
N THR A 152 15.25 9.35 -0.04
CA THR A 152 15.41 9.99 1.28
C THR A 152 16.71 9.52 1.94
N ALA A 153 16.95 8.22 2.01
CA ALA A 153 18.17 7.66 2.63
C ALA A 153 19.48 8.17 1.95
N ARG A 154 19.45 8.36 0.64
CA ARG A 154 20.61 8.90 -0.12
C ARG A 154 20.85 10.39 0.09
N ALA A 155 19.83 11.13 0.49
CA ALA A 155 19.89 12.57 0.70
C ALA A 155 20.23 12.97 2.15
N LEU A 156 20.23 12.02 3.07
CA LEU A 156 20.55 12.21 4.50
C LEU A 156 22.03 12.01 4.81
#